data_614e24fa3317a96f2e1ccbbf1a0e5d01
#
_entry.id   614e24fa3317a96f2e1ccbbf1a0e5d01
#
_cell.length_a   1.000
_cell.length_b   1.000
_cell.length_c   1.000
_cell.angle_alpha   90.00
_cell.angle_beta   90.00
_cell.angle_gamma   90.00
#
_symmetry.space_group_name_H-M   'P 1'
#
loop_
_entity.id
_entity.type
_entity.pdbx_description
1 polymer ?
#
loop_
_entity_poly.entity_id
_entity_poly.type
_entity_poly.pdbx_seq_one_letter_code
_entity_poly.pdbx_strand_id
1 'polypeptide(L)'
;MTKAKVRAFLPQGAHDGGMQASLVLAAAALALVPVDALRAAARPRATTARMMAKELVIWDCDGVLVDSEALLKTAEVEALHAAGFTEVTVDDCNRMFSGFAPEAGAANFEAEFGKPLPENFFRDQIEGSLNLFRNRLEQLNAKTVLALHAAGRRQVVASGSPRDRVMVCLEKAGIDQCFTPEQVFTREDVPGRGKPLPDMFLLAASKMGVAAADCVVVEDSTAGVRAAQAAEMEVVGFLGGGHAKAEWYREKFGAFGTPLTYTDAELLKYLE
;
A
#
# COMPACT_ATOMS: atom_id res chain seq x y z
N MET A 1 -42.71 26.74 18.77
CA MET A 1 -44.00 26.09 18.51
C MET A 1 -43.84 25.36 17.18
N THR A 2 -43.89 24.07 17.02
CA THR A 2 -44.70 22.99 17.53
C THR A 2 -43.96 21.65 17.44
N LYS A 3 -44.03 20.84 18.49
CA LYS A 3 -43.55 19.46 18.56
C LYS A 3 -44.50 18.52 17.80
N ALA A 4 -43.97 17.62 16.95
CA ALA A 4 -44.75 16.51 16.40
C ALA A 4 -44.26 15.20 17.02
N LYS A 5 -45.18 14.48 17.64
CA LYS A 5 -45.03 13.18 18.29
C LYS A 5 -44.95 12.04 17.27
N VAL A 6 -44.04 11.12 17.39
CA VAL A 6 -44.09 9.82 16.71
C VAL A 6 -44.64 8.78 17.68
N ARG A 7 -45.78 8.16 17.31
CA ARG A 7 -46.48 7.10 18.04
C ARG A 7 -45.89 5.76 17.64
N ALA A 8 -45.51 4.97 18.64
CA ALA A 8 -45.20 3.54 18.50
C ALA A 8 -46.49 2.75 18.24
N PHE A 9 -46.42 1.81 17.31
CA PHE A 9 -47.48 0.82 17.04
C PHE A 9 -46.92 -0.57 17.38
N LEU A 10 -47.50 -1.24 18.38
CA LEU A 10 -47.29 -2.63 18.71
C LEU A 10 -48.51 -3.42 18.22
N PRO A 11 -48.38 -4.58 17.60
CA PRO A 11 -49.45 -5.56 17.52
C PRO A 11 -49.31 -6.64 18.60
N GLN A 12 -50.37 -6.85 19.35
CA GLN A 12 -50.60 -8.03 20.20
C GLN A 12 -51.17 -9.18 19.38
N GLY A 13 -50.88 -10.42 19.75
CA GLY A 13 -51.58 -11.62 19.29
C GLY A 13 -50.82 -12.89 19.61
N ALA A 14 -51.36 -13.63 20.59
CA ALA A 14 -50.84 -14.85 21.22
C ALA A 14 -51.12 -16.11 20.41
N HIS A 15 -50.41 -17.15 20.68
CA HIS A 15 -50.69 -18.54 21.06
C HIS A 15 -49.83 -19.63 20.40
N ASP A 16 -49.26 -20.42 21.30
CA ASP A 16 -49.01 -21.85 21.30
C ASP A 16 -48.05 -22.53 20.30
N GLY A 17 -47.20 -23.32 20.92
CA GLY A 17 -46.67 -24.52 20.31
C GLY A 17 -45.19 -24.79 20.60
N GLY A 18 -44.97 -25.56 21.63
CA GLY A 18 -43.67 -26.03 22.12
C GLY A 18 -42.78 -26.75 21.09
N MET A 19 -41.59 -27.06 21.58
CA MET A 19 -40.55 -27.87 20.94
C MET A 19 -39.72 -27.17 19.85
N GLN A 20 -38.78 -26.37 20.29
CA GLN A 20 -37.48 -26.20 19.64
C GLN A 20 -36.49 -25.37 20.52
N ALA A 21 -36.24 -25.92 21.71
CA ALA A 21 -35.23 -25.37 22.62
C ALA A 21 -33.94 -26.21 22.59
N SER A 22 -33.36 -26.43 21.39
CA SER A 22 -32.11 -27.21 21.29
C SER A 22 -31.15 -26.80 20.16
N LEU A 23 -31.38 -25.69 19.47
CA LEU A 23 -30.49 -25.28 18.36
C LEU A 23 -30.02 -23.82 18.41
N VAL A 24 -30.14 -23.13 19.53
CA VAL A 24 -29.73 -21.72 19.67
C VAL A 24 -28.49 -21.53 20.58
N LEU A 25 -27.90 -22.62 21.08
CA LEU A 25 -26.74 -22.57 22.00
C LEU A 25 -25.39 -22.91 21.37
N ALA A 26 -25.28 -22.94 20.04
CA ALA A 26 -24.00 -23.24 19.35
C ALA A 26 -23.40 -22.07 18.56
N ALA A 27 -23.96 -20.86 18.64
CA ALA A 27 -23.47 -19.69 17.88
C ALA A 27 -22.94 -18.53 18.75
N ALA A 28 -22.67 -18.75 20.03
CA ALA A 28 -22.23 -17.70 20.95
C ALA A 28 -20.90 -18.01 21.67
N ALA A 29 -20.01 -18.77 21.04
CA ALA A 29 -18.70 -19.09 21.60
C ALA A 29 -17.56 -18.75 20.63
N LEU A 30 -17.68 -17.67 19.83
CA LEU A 30 -16.49 -16.98 19.32
C LEU A 30 -16.09 -15.94 20.37
N ALA A 31 -15.37 -16.43 21.37
CA ALA A 31 -14.85 -15.65 22.47
C ALA A 31 -14.00 -14.49 21.96
N LEU A 32 -14.36 -13.31 22.38
CA LEU A 32 -13.45 -12.16 22.51
C LEU A 32 -12.18 -12.63 23.24
N VAL A 33 -11.11 -12.85 22.50
CA VAL A 33 -9.78 -12.95 23.11
C VAL A 33 -9.43 -11.56 23.58
N PRO A 34 -9.27 -11.32 24.89
CA PRO A 34 -8.92 -9.99 25.41
C PRO A 34 -7.57 -9.57 24.79
N VAL A 35 -7.48 -8.33 24.34
CA VAL A 35 -6.25 -7.73 23.77
C VAL A 35 -5.06 -7.86 24.73
N ASP A 36 -5.31 -7.97 26.04
CA ASP A 36 -4.29 -8.18 27.06
C ASP A 36 -3.67 -9.59 27.06
N ALA A 37 -4.35 -10.60 26.53
CA ALA A 37 -3.78 -11.95 26.41
C ALA A 37 -2.72 -12.06 25.29
N LEU A 38 -2.78 -11.20 24.28
CA LEU A 38 -1.75 -11.08 23.25
C LEU A 38 -0.52 -10.30 23.72
N ARG A 39 -0.65 -9.47 24.76
CA ARG A 39 0.47 -8.73 25.37
C ARG A 39 1.30 -9.57 26.34
N ALA A 40 0.76 -10.65 26.89
CA ALA A 40 1.47 -11.46 27.90
C ALA A 40 2.53 -12.41 27.35
N ALA A 41 2.62 -12.61 26.03
CA ALA A 41 3.63 -13.45 25.39
C ALA A 41 4.95 -12.73 25.02
N ALA A 42 5.00 -11.41 25.16
CA ALA A 42 6.20 -10.61 24.87
C ALA A 42 6.97 -10.28 26.16
N ARG A 43 7.70 -11.24 26.70
CA ARG A 43 8.76 -10.92 27.67
C ARG A 43 10.03 -10.53 26.91
N PRO A 44 10.63 -9.34 27.17
CA PRO A 44 11.89 -8.97 26.56
C PRO A 44 12.99 -9.86 27.12
N ARG A 45 13.55 -10.74 26.30
CA ARG A 45 14.90 -11.27 26.55
C ARG A 45 15.90 -10.19 26.16
N ALA A 46 16.42 -9.48 27.16
CA ALA A 46 17.64 -8.72 27.03
C ALA A 46 18.78 -9.73 26.79
N THR A 47 19.22 -9.84 25.55
CA THR A 47 20.48 -10.47 25.18
C THR A 47 21.01 -9.67 24.00
N THR A 48 22.30 -9.31 24.03
CA THR A 48 23.07 -8.65 22.98
C THR A 48 22.57 -9.09 21.58
N ALA A 49 21.61 -8.34 21.04
CA ALA A 49 21.04 -8.65 19.75
C ALA A 49 22.08 -8.25 18.69
N ARG A 50 22.83 -9.22 18.19
CA ARG A 50 23.20 -9.25 16.79
C ARG A 50 21.90 -8.92 16.06
N MET A 51 21.86 -7.84 15.28
CA MET A 51 20.68 -7.52 14.45
C MET A 51 20.48 -8.74 13.55
N MET A 52 19.56 -9.62 13.96
CA MET A 52 19.19 -10.78 13.13
C MET A 52 18.50 -10.20 11.91
N ALA A 53 19.00 -10.55 10.73
CA ALA A 53 18.35 -10.16 9.49
C ALA A 53 16.88 -10.58 9.56
N LYS A 54 15.96 -9.64 9.23
CA LYS A 54 14.51 -9.89 9.27
C LYS A 54 14.14 -11.09 8.40
N GLU A 55 13.13 -11.85 8.82
CA GLU A 55 12.73 -13.08 8.10
C GLU A 55 12.06 -12.80 6.76
N LEU A 56 11.36 -11.66 6.63
CA LEU A 56 10.61 -11.29 5.44
C LEU A 56 10.93 -9.86 5.03
N VAL A 57 11.31 -9.69 3.76
CA VAL A 57 11.40 -8.37 3.11
C VAL A 57 10.11 -8.11 2.34
N ILE A 58 9.45 -7.00 2.63
CA ILE A 58 8.22 -6.55 1.95
C ILE A 58 8.58 -5.31 1.12
N TRP A 59 8.48 -5.45 -0.19
CA TRP A 59 8.82 -4.39 -1.14
C TRP A 59 7.59 -3.58 -1.54
N ASP A 60 7.64 -2.26 -1.45
CA ASP A 60 6.80 -1.47 -2.35
C ASP A 60 7.31 -1.61 -3.79
N CYS A 61 6.50 -1.21 -4.76
CA CYS A 61 6.83 -1.35 -6.18
C CYS A 61 7.23 -0.01 -6.81
N ASP A 62 6.30 0.94 -6.82
CA ASP A 62 6.45 2.23 -7.47
C ASP A 62 7.42 3.11 -6.68
N GLY A 63 8.50 3.60 -7.31
CA GLY A 63 9.54 4.39 -6.64
C GLY A 63 10.55 3.58 -5.82
N VAL A 64 10.32 2.26 -5.61
CA VAL A 64 11.22 1.34 -4.91
C VAL A 64 11.84 0.32 -5.85
N LEU A 65 11.05 -0.52 -6.50
CA LEU A 65 11.55 -1.52 -7.46
C LEU A 65 11.78 -0.91 -8.84
N VAL A 66 10.98 0.09 -9.19
CA VAL A 66 10.99 0.78 -10.48
C VAL A 66 10.79 2.28 -10.31
N ASP A 67 11.41 3.08 -11.20
CA ASP A 67 11.24 4.54 -11.24
C ASP A 67 10.03 4.91 -12.11
N SER A 68 8.84 4.73 -11.56
CA SER A 68 7.57 4.86 -12.28
C SER A 68 6.92 6.25 -12.17
N GLU A 69 7.25 7.04 -11.15
CA GLU A 69 6.53 8.28 -10.82
C GLU A 69 6.51 9.29 -11.96
N ALA A 70 7.66 9.54 -12.60
CA ALA A 70 7.73 10.47 -13.73
C ALA A 70 6.90 10.01 -14.93
N LEU A 71 6.86 8.69 -15.18
CA LEU A 71 6.05 8.09 -16.26
C LEU A 71 4.56 8.14 -15.95
N LEU A 72 4.17 7.94 -14.67
CA LEU A 72 2.80 8.11 -14.22
C LEU A 72 2.30 9.54 -14.45
N LYS A 73 3.11 10.54 -14.10
CA LYS A 73 2.77 11.94 -14.35
C LYS A 73 2.69 12.25 -15.84
N THR A 74 3.55 11.67 -16.66
CA THR A 74 3.46 11.78 -18.12
C THR A 74 2.12 11.22 -18.62
N ALA A 75 1.71 10.04 -18.17
CA ALA A 75 0.44 9.43 -18.58
C ALA A 75 -0.78 10.25 -18.12
N GLU A 76 -0.73 10.85 -16.92
CA GLU A 76 -1.78 11.75 -16.43
C GLU A 76 -1.93 12.98 -17.34
N VAL A 77 -0.82 13.63 -17.68
CA VAL A 77 -0.80 14.79 -18.58
C VAL A 77 -1.32 14.40 -19.97
N GLU A 78 -0.81 13.31 -20.55
CA GLU A 78 -1.24 12.83 -21.87
C GLU A 78 -2.75 12.52 -21.92
N ALA A 79 -3.30 11.90 -20.87
CA ALA A 79 -4.73 11.63 -20.77
C ALA A 79 -5.56 12.91 -20.69
N LEU A 80 -5.13 13.93 -19.94
CA LEU A 80 -5.80 15.22 -19.86
C LEU A 80 -5.69 16.02 -21.16
N HIS A 81 -4.52 16.01 -21.81
CA HIS A 81 -4.36 16.64 -23.13
C HIS A 81 -5.27 16.02 -24.17
N ALA A 82 -5.37 14.69 -24.20
CA ALA A 82 -6.27 13.99 -25.10
C ALA A 82 -7.76 14.34 -24.85
N ALA A 83 -8.12 14.66 -23.61
CA ALA A 83 -9.44 15.13 -23.23
C ALA A 83 -9.67 16.65 -23.46
N GLY A 84 -8.68 17.36 -24.02
CA GLY A 84 -8.78 18.76 -24.40
C GLY A 84 -8.28 19.77 -23.36
N PHE A 85 -7.64 19.32 -22.27
CA PHE A 85 -7.01 20.17 -21.25
C PHE A 85 -5.50 20.32 -21.54
N THR A 86 -5.18 20.94 -22.69
CA THR A 86 -3.81 20.99 -23.24
C THR A 86 -2.85 21.91 -22.46
N GLU A 87 -3.37 22.72 -21.56
CA GLU A 87 -2.61 23.61 -20.66
C GLU A 87 -2.07 22.91 -19.41
N VAL A 88 -2.57 21.71 -19.08
CA VAL A 88 -2.19 20.99 -17.88
C VAL A 88 -0.73 20.54 -17.95
N THR A 89 0.00 20.77 -16.88
CA THR A 89 1.41 20.42 -16.74
C THR A 89 1.63 19.26 -15.75
N VAL A 90 2.84 18.73 -15.70
CA VAL A 90 3.26 17.74 -14.69
C VAL A 90 3.12 18.32 -13.28
N ASP A 91 3.43 19.61 -13.09
CA ASP A 91 3.30 20.25 -11.77
C ASP A 91 1.83 20.36 -11.33
N ASP A 92 0.92 20.59 -12.26
CA ASP A 92 -0.52 20.58 -11.98
C ASP A 92 -0.95 19.17 -11.55
N CYS A 93 -0.56 18.13 -12.28
CA CYS A 93 -0.83 16.74 -11.90
C CYS A 93 -0.25 16.38 -10.53
N ASN A 94 0.95 16.84 -10.21
CA ASN A 94 1.54 16.65 -8.89
C ASN A 94 0.69 17.29 -7.79
N ARG A 95 0.21 18.52 -7.99
CA ARG A 95 -0.64 19.20 -7.00
C ARG A 95 -2.00 18.54 -6.82
N MET A 96 -2.61 18.08 -7.89
CA MET A 96 -3.98 17.57 -7.88
C MET A 96 -4.08 16.10 -7.46
N PHE A 97 -3.13 15.26 -7.88
CA PHE A 97 -3.28 13.80 -7.78
C PHE A 97 -2.28 13.12 -6.86
N SER A 98 -1.06 13.68 -6.65
CA SER A 98 -0.05 12.98 -5.86
C SER A 98 -0.42 12.85 -4.39
N GLY A 99 -0.55 11.60 -3.94
CA GLY A 99 -0.87 11.28 -2.54
C GLY A 99 -2.34 11.45 -2.17
N PHE A 100 -3.22 11.70 -3.14
CA PHE A 100 -4.67 11.78 -2.94
C PHE A 100 -5.37 10.50 -3.42
N ALA A 101 -6.50 10.20 -2.78
CA ALA A 101 -7.45 9.22 -3.31
C ALA A 101 -8.09 9.74 -4.61
N PRO A 102 -8.55 8.87 -5.52
CA PRO A 102 -9.13 9.25 -6.82
C PRO A 102 -10.22 10.34 -6.71
N GLU A 103 -11.11 10.21 -5.73
CA GLU A 103 -12.21 11.15 -5.50
C GLU A 103 -11.71 12.54 -5.09
N ALA A 104 -10.68 12.58 -4.23
CA ALA A 104 -10.05 13.84 -3.82
C ALA A 104 -9.26 14.48 -4.96
N GLY A 105 -8.58 13.68 -5.79
CA GLY A 105 -7.91 14.15 -7.00
C GLY A 105 -8.89 14.77 -8.00
N ALA A 106 -10.05 14.12 -8.20
CA ALA A 106 -11.10 14.66 -9.07
C ALA A 106 -11.66 16.00 -8.55
N ALA A 107 -11.87 16.11 -7.23
CA ALA A 107 -12.33 17.35 -6.61
C ALA A 107 -11.27 18.47 -6.72
N ASN A 108 -10.00 18.16 -6.57
CA ASN A 108 -8.91 19.12 -6.76
C ASN A 108 -8.86 19.63 -8.21
N PHE A 109 -9.05 18.73 -9.18
CA PHE A 109 -9.09 19.08 -10.61
C PHE A 109 -10.27 20.01 -10.90
N GLU A 110 -11.47 19.69 -10.40
CA GLU A 110 -12.66 20.53 -10.59
C GLU A 110 -12.50 21.92 -9.95
N ALA A 111 -11.85 21.99 -8.78
CA ALA A 111 -11.56 23.24 -8.11
C ALA A 111 -10.57 24.12 -8.92
N GLU A 112 -9.58 23.51 -9.57
CA GLU A 112 -8.55 24.22 -10.35
C GLU A 112 -9.08 24.68 -11.73
N PHE A 113 -9.78 23.81 -12.45
CA PHE A 113 -10.19 24.03 -13.84
C PHE A 113 -11.67 24.43 -14.03
N GLY A 114 -12.48 24.40 -12.96
CA GLY A 114 -13.90 24.72 -13.02
C GLY A 114 -14.75 23.77 -13.86
N LYS A 115 -14.22 22.57 -14.14
CA LYS A 115 -14.86 21.51 -14.93
C LYS A 115 -14.62 20.17 -14.26
N PRO A 116 -15.56 19.21 -14.33
CA PRO A 116 -15.33 17.89 -13.80
C PRO A 116 -14.17 17.18 -14.51
N LEU A 117 -13.47 16.32 -13.76
CA LEU A 117 -12.44 15.44 -14.32
C LEU A 117 -13.08 14.57 -15.42
N PRO A 118 -12.42 14.37 -16.58
CA PRO A 118 -12.95 13.52 -17.64
C PRO A 118 -13.32 12.12 -17.13
N GLU A 119 -14.48 11.61 -17.51
CA GLU A 119 -15.05 10.34 -17.00
C GLU A 119 -14.08 9.15 -17.14
N ASN A 120 -13.32 9.11 -18.24
CA ASN A 120 -12.40 8.02 -18.54
C ASN A 120 -10.96 8.28 -18.06
N PHE A 121 -10.67 9.40 -17.39
CA PHE A 121 -9.32 9.83 -17.05
C PHE A 121 -8.50 8.71 -16.37
N PHE A 122 -9.04 8.10 -15.32
CA PHE A 122 -8.30 7.06 -14.59
C PHE A 122 -8.04 5.81 -15.42
N ARG A 123 -8.95 5.44 -16.32
CA ARG A 123 -8.74 4.36 -17.27
C ARG A 123 -7.63 4.71 -18.27
N ASP A 124 -7.75 5.85 -18.90
CA ASP A 124 -6.84 6.29 -19.98
C ASP A 124 -5.42 6.53 -19.43
N GLN A 125 -5.31 7.05 -18.21
CA GLN A 125 -4.04 7.18 -17.50
C GLN A 125 -3.41 5.81 -17.18
N ILE A 126 -4.20 4.82 -16.75
CA ILE A 126 -3.70 3.47 -16.50
C ILE A 126 -3.19 2.84 -17.80
N GLU A 127 -3.98 2.87 -18.88
CA GLU A 127 -3.59 2.32 -20.17
C GLU A 127 -2.34 3.01 -20.74
N GLY A 128 -2.28 4.34 -20.67
CA GLY A 128 -1.12 5.14 -21.07
C GLY A 128 0.13 4.78 -20.26
N SER A 129 0.00 4.65 -18.93
CA SER A 129 1.09 4.26 -18.06
C SER A 129 1.65 2.88 -18.39
N LEU A 130 0.81 1.89 -18.66
CA LEU A 130 1.26 0.54 -19.06
C LEU A 130 2.08 0.57 -20.34
N ASN A 131 1.69 1.39 -21.32
CA ASN A 131 2.48 1.55 -22.55
C ASN A 131 3.84 2.22 -22.28
N LEU A 132 3.88 3.28 -21.49
CA LEU A 132 5.11 3.94 -21.09
C LEU A 132 6.02 3.00 -20.31
N PHE A 133 5.48 2.21 -19.39
CA PHE A 133 6.24 1.26 -18.57
C PHE A 133 6.88 0.18 -19.44
N ARG A 134 6.15 -0.41 -20.38
CA ARG A 134 6.73 -1.40 -21.31
C ARG A 134 7.93 -0.89 -22.10
N ASN A 135 8.01 0.42 -22.35
CA ASN A 135 9.01 0.99 -23.24
C ASN A 135 10.10 1.80 -22.51
N ARG A 136 9.83 2.39 -21.34
CA ARG A 136 10.69 3.42 -20.73
C ARG A 136 10.94 3.23 -19.24
N LEU A 137 10.37 2.21 -18.60
CA LEU A 137 10.51 2.01 -17.17
C LEU A 137 11.94 1.61 -16.81
N GLU A 138 12.52 2.30 -15.82
CA GLU A 138 13.83 2.01 -15.27
C GLU A 138 13.72 1.21 -13.97
N GLN A 139 14.61 0.25 -13.79
CA GLN A 139 14.73 -0.52 -12.55
C GLN A 139 15.54 0.25 -11.51
N LEU A 140 15.22 0.07 -10.24
CA LEU A 140 15.93 0.71 -9.12
C LEU A 140 16.71 -0.31 -8.28
N ASN A 141 16.04 -1.30 -7.68
CA ASN A 141 16.64 -2.24 -6.71
C ASN A 141 16.65 -3.71 -7.18
N ALA A 142 16.67 -3.94 -8.49
CA ALA A 142 16.64 -5.29 -9.03
C ALA A 142 17.84 -6.14 -8.59
N LYS A 143 19.03 -5.57 -8.45
CA LYS A 143 20.23 -6.32 -7.99
C LYS A 143 20.07 -6.80 -6.56
N THR A 144 19.52 -5.97 -5.67
CA THR A 144 19.23 -6.34 -4.28
C THR A 144 18.20 -7.46 -4.22
N VAL A 145 17.08 -7.36 -4.99
CA VAL A 145 16.08 -8.43 -5.07
C VAL A 145 16.69 -9.75 -5.51
N LEU A 146 17.48 -9.73 -6.58
CA LEU A 146 18.14 -10.93 -7.12
C LEU A 146 19.16 -11.53 -6.12
N ALA A 147 19.95 -10.69 -5.45
CA ALA A 147 20.92 -11.15 -4.45
C ALA A 147 20.23 -11.82 -3.25
N LEU A 148 19.16 -11.20 -2.73
CA LEU A 148 18.38 -11.76 -1.63
C LEU A 148 17.65 -13.04 -2.06
N HIS A 149 17.15 -13.12 -3.29
CA HIS A 149 16.53 -14.31 -3.84
C HIS A 149 17.54 -15.46 -3.94
N ALA A 150 18.74 -15.20 -4.46
CA ALA A 150 19.81 -16.19 -4.54
C ALA A 150 20.29 -16.67 -3.16
N ALA A 151 20.21 -15.80 -2.14
CA ALA A 151 20.50 -16.14 -0.75
C ALA A 151 19.34 -16.89 -0.03
N GLY A 152 18.24 -17.18 -0.74
CA GLY A 152 17.06 -17.85 -0.17
C GLY A 152 16.26 -16.99 0.82
N ARG A 153 16.42 -15.65 0.78
CA ARG A 153 15.67 -14.72 1.62
C ARG A 153 14.21 -14.63 1.16
N ARG A 154 13.31 -14.66 2.12
CA ARG A 154 11.88 -14.55 1.84
C ARG A 154 11.52 -13.10 1.47
N GLN A 155 10.83 -12.95 0.36
CA GLN A 155 10.50 -11.65 -0.20
C GLN A 155 9.07 -11.65 -0.74
N VAL A 156 8.37 -10.51 -0.64
CA VAL A 156 7.05 -10.28 -1.22
C VAL A 156 6.93 -8.84 -1.71
N VAL A 157 6.03 -8.60 -2.64
CA VAL A 157 5.66 -7.25 -3.09
C VAL A 157 4.34 -6.83 -2.46
N ALA A 158 4.23 -5.58 -1.98
CA ALA A 158 3.02 -5.01 -1.41
C ALA A 158 2.81 -3.56 -1.93
N SER A 159 2.07 -3.43 -3.04
CA SER A 159 1.91 -2.17 -3.77
C SER A 159 0.48 -1.64 -3.75
N GLY A 160 0.35 -0.30 -3.65
CA GLY A 160 -0.93 0.40 -3.85
C GLY A 160 -1.45 0.41 -5.29
N SER A 161 -0.68 -0.15 -6.24
CA SER A 161 -1.01 -0.21 -7.67
C SER A 161 -1.90 -1.40 -8.03
N PRO A 162 -2.60 -1.37 -9.18
CA PRO A 162 -3.29 -2.54 -9.73
C PRO A 162 -2.32 -3.68 -10.04
N ARG A 163 -2.80 -4.92 -9.91
CA ARG A 163 -1.99 -6.12 -10.07
C ARG A 163 -1.34 -6.24 -11.44
N ASP A 164 -2.06 -5.97 -12.51
CA ASP A 164 -1.56 -6.00 -13.88
C ASP A 164 -0.39 -5.02 -14.08
N ARG A 165 -0.47 -3.83 -13.48
CA ARG A 165 0.62 -2.84 -13.50
C ARG A 165 1.83 -3.33 -12.73
N VAL A 166 1.66 -3.89 -11.53
CA VAL A 166 2.75 -4.44 -10.73
C VAL A 166 3.46 -5.56 -11.51
N MET A 167 2.71 -6.46 -12.15
CA MET A 167 3.31 -7.55 -12.94
C MET A 167 4.15 -7.02 -14.11
N VAL A 168 3.69 -5.99 -14.83
CA VAL A 168 4.50 -5.32 -15.86
C VAL A 168 5.77 -4.70 -15.28
N CYS A 169 5.70 -4.10 -14.08
CA CYS A 169 6.86 -3.54 -13.41
C CYS A 169 7.90 -4.62 -13.07
N LEU A 170 7.48 -5.74 -12.51
CA LEU A 170 8.38 -6.85 -12.15
C LEU A 170 9.04 -7.45 -13.38
N GLU A 171 8.28 -7.68 -14.46
CA GLU A 171 8.79 -8.17 -15.74
C GLU A 171 9.84 -7.19 -16.32
N LYS A 172 9.54 -5.89 -16.34
CA LYS A 172 10.45 -4.87 -16.85
C LYS A 172 11.71 -4.70 -16.00
N ALA A 173 11.60 -4.87 -14.70
CA ALA A 173 12.75 -4.88 -13.82
C ALA A 173 13.57 -6.18 -13.91
N GLY A 174 13.09 -7.21 -14.60
CA GLY A 174 13.75 -8.51 -14.74
C GLY A 174 13.83 -9.29 -13.42
N ILE A 175 12.81 -9.14 -12.57
CA ILE A 175 12.73 -9.77 -11.23
C ILE A 175 11.42 -10.55 -11.02
N ASP A 176 10.60 -10.70 -12.05
CA ASP A 176 9.33 -11.43 -12.00
C ASP A 176 9.51 -12.89 -11.54
N GLN A 177 10.61 -13.53 -11.95
CA GLN A 177 10.97 -14.89 -11.51
C GLN A 177 11.29 -15.00 -10.01
N CYS A 178 11.49 -13.89 -9.30
CA CYS A 178 11.75 -13.88 -7.86
C CYS A 178 10.48 -13.95 -7.01
N PHE A 179 9.29 -13.81 -7.61
CA PHE A 179 8.02 -13.74 -6.92
C PHE A 179 6.97 -14.64 -7.57
N THR A 180 6.33 -15.50 -6.78
CA THR A 180 5.13 -16.20 -7.24
C THR A 180 3.91 -15.26 -7.19
N PRO A 181 2.80 -15.55 -7.90
CA PRO A 181 1.59 -14.74 -7.84
C PRO A 181 1.06 -14.51 -6.40
N GLU A 182 1.24 -15.49 -5.51
CA GLU A 182 0.83 -15.45 -4.10
C GLU A 182 1.74 -14.55 -3.24
N GLN A 183 2.89 -14.14 -3.76
CA GLN A 183 3.84 -13.23 -3.13
C GLN A 183 3.68 -11.77 -3.59
N VAL A 184 2.70 -11.49 -4.44
CA VAL A 184 2.37 -10.15 -4.91
C VAL A 184 1.04 -9.70 -4.33
N PHE A 185 1.06 -8.73 -3.44
CA PHE A 185 -0.10 -8.12 -2.81
C PHE A 185 -0.35 -6.73 -3.39
N THR A 186 -1.61 -6.40 -3.66
CA THR A 186 -2.00 -5.17 -4.34
C THR A 186 -3.21 -4.54 -3.67
N ARG A 187 -3.60 -3.35 -4.09
CA ARG A 187 -4.80 -2.68 -3.55
C ARG A 187 -6.08 -3.51 -3.69
N GLU A 188 -6.13 -4.44 -4.65
CA GLU A 188 -7.29 -5.31 -4.85
C GLU A 188 -7.45 -6.36 -3.76
N ASP A 189 -6.37 -6.70 -3.04
CA ASP A 189 -6.38 -7.65 -1.93
C ASP A 189 -6.90 -7.02 -0.63
N VAL A 190 -6.92 -5.66 -0.56
CA VAL A 190 -7.36 -4.88 0.60
C VAL A 190 -8.28 -3.72 0.18
N PRO A 191 -9.45 -3.97 -0.44
CA PRO A 191 -10.29 -2.93 -1.01
C PRO A 191 -10.70 -1.89 0.04
N GLY A 192 -10.41 -0.61 -0.24
CA GLY A 192 -10.68 0.51 0.65
C GLY A 192 -9.76 0.61 1.88
N ARG A 193 -8.78 -0.30 2.03
CA ARG A 193 -7.89 -0.36 3.19
C ARG A 193 -6.40 -0.30 2.79
N GLY A 194 -6.09 0.47 1.75
CA GLY A 194 -4.72 0.72 1.30
C GLY A 194 -3.93 1.63 2.24
N LYS A 195 -2.64 1.84 1.95
CA LYS A 195 -1.74 2.77 2.63
C LYS A 195 -2.41 4.16 2.77
N PRO A 196 -2.42 4.82 3.95
CA PRO A 196 -1.55 4.58 5.11
C PRO A 196 -2.09 3.58 6.14
N LEU A 197 -3.15 2.82 5.86
CA LEU A 197 -3.62 1.76 6.76
C LEU A 197 -2.66 0.56 6.69
N PRO A 198 -2.47 -0.20 7.80
CA PRO A 198 -1.48 -1.27 7.89
C PRO A 198 -1.87 -2.57 7.16
N ASP A 199 -3.10 -2.66 6.67
CA ASP A 199 -3.77 -3.90 6.27
C ASP A 199 -3.00 -4.67 5.20
N MET A 200 -2.45 -4.00 4.20
CA MET A 200 -1.71 -4.64 3.12
C MET A 200 -0.43 -5.33 3.63
N PHE A 201 0.33 -4.67 4.49
CA PHE A 201 1.54 -5.24 5.07
C PHE A 201 1.23 -6.37 6.05
N LEU A 202 0.20 -6.21 6.89
CA LEU A 202 -0.28 -7.27 7.79
C LEU A 202 -0.80 -8.48 7.01
N LEU A 203 -1.52 -8.28 5.90
CA LEU A 203 -1.96 -9.36 5.03
C LEU A 203 -0.76 -10.11 4.44
N ALA A 204 0.24 -9.39 3.91
CA ALA A 204 1.45 -9.98 3.36
C ALA A 204 2.19 -10.82 4.40
N ALA A 205 2.46 -10.29 5.58
CA ALA A 205 3.10 -11.01 6.68
C ALA A 205 2.31 -12.27 7.10
N SER A 206 0.98 -12.13 7.26
CA SER A 206 0.08 -13.23 7.63
C SER A 206 0.08 -14.35 6.59
N LYS A 207 -0.01 -14.02 5.31
CA LYS A 207 0.02 -15.00 4.21
C LYS A 207 1.34 -15.74 4.13
N MET A 208 2.42 -15.06 4.50
CA MET A 208 3.75 -15.66 4.57
C MET A 208 4.02 -16.37 5.91
N GLY A 209 3.13 -16.29 6.90
CA GLY A 209 3.30 -16.90 8.21
C GLY A 209 4.46 -16.31 9.00
N VAL A 210 4.73 -14.99 8.86
CA VAL A 210 5.80 -14.27 9.56
C VAL A 210 5.18 -13.24 10.50
N ALA A 211 5.74 -13.09 11.70
CA ALA A 211 5.30 -12.06 12.63
C ALA A 211 5.68 -10.66 12.10
N ALA A 212 4.85 -9.65 12.36
CA ALA A 212 5.12 -8.28 11.93
C ALA A 212 6.50 -7.77 12.39
N ALA A 213 6.88 -8.08 13.62
CA ALA A 213 8.18 -7.70 14.18
C ALA A 213 9.39 -8.30 13.44
N ASP A 214 9.19 -9.39 12.68
CA ASP A 214 10.23 -10.08 11.90
C ASP A 214 10.20 -9.68 10.41
N CYS A 215 9.38 -8.68 10.06
CA CYS A 215 9.31 -8.10 8.73
C CYS A 215 10.11 -6.79 8.65
N VAL A 216 10.68 -6.52 7.47
CA VAL A 216 11.17 -5.19 7.08
C VAL A 216 10.48 -4.75 5.81
N VAL A 217 9.96 -3.52 5.81
CA VAL A 217 9.31 -2.90 4.65
C VAL A 217 10.30 -1.96 3.98
N VAL A 218 10.40 -2.02 2.66
CA VAL A 218 11.15 -1.05 1.84
C VAL A 218 10.13 -0.13 1.16
N GLU A 219 10.22 1.15 1.42
CA GLU A 219 9.22 2.15 1.04
C GLU A 219 9.84 3.49 0.66
N ASP A 220 9.19 4.19 -0.28
CA ASP A 220 9.60 5.52 -0.71
C ASP A 220 8.56 6.60 -0.36
N SER A 221 7.34 6.20 0.03
CA SER A 221 6.22 7.11 0.29
C SER A 221 5.96 7.34 1.78
N THR A 222 5.50 8.54 2.14
CA THR A 222 5.11 8.84 3.53
C THR A 222 3.86 8.06 3.97
N ALA A 223 3.00 7.70 3.04
CA ALA A 223 1.83 6.87 3.32
C ALA A 223 2.23 5.42 3.66
N GLY A 224 3.19 4.86 2.91
CA GLY A 224 3.70 3.53 3.16
C GLY A 224 4.52 3.43 4.43
N VAL A 225 5.35 4.43 4.74
CA VAL A 225 6.05 4.48 6.05
C VAL A 225 5.07 4.46 7.20
N ARG A 226 4.00 5.26 7.14
CA ARG A 226 2.94 5.26 8.18
C ARG A 226 2.24 3.90 8.28
N ALA A 227 1.96 3.26 7.14
CA ALA A 227 1.35 1.94 7.12
C ALA A 227 2.26 0.87 7.76
N ALA A 228 3.56 0.89 7.48
CA ALA A 228 4.54 -0.02 8.07
C ALA A 228 4.69 0.20 9.58
N GLN A 229 4.77 1.46 10.02
CA GLN A 229 4.79 1.82 11.45
C GLN A 229 3.51 1.40 12.16
N ALA A 230 2.34 1.60 11.55
CA ALA A 230 1.06 1.16 12.09
C ALA A 230 0.93 -0.38 12.15
N ALA A 231 1.63 -1.10 11.26
CA ALA A 231 1.76 -2.55 11.29
C ALA A 231 2.78 -3.07 12.32
N GLU A 232 3.48 -2.17 13.05
CA GLU A 232 4.58 -2.50 13.97
C GLU A 232 5.74 -3.26 13.26
N MET A 233 5.98 -2.93 11.99
CA MET A 233 7.08 -3.46 11.18
C MET A 233 8.25 -2.49 11.14
N GLU A 234 9.47 -3.04 10.99
CA GLU A 234 10.61 -2.22 10.63
C GLU A 234 10.41 -1.65 9.22
N VAL A 235 10.83 -0.41 9.00
CA VAL A 235 10.76 0.23 7.70
C VAL A 235 12.07 0.93 7.37
N VAL A 236 12.54 0.75 6.15
CA VAL A 236 13.65 1.51 5.57
C VAL A 236 13.14 2.32 4.39
N GLY A 237 13.47 3.62 4.39
CA GLY A 237 13.14 4.52 3.30
C GLY A 237 14.14 4.38 2.16
N PHE A 238 13.65 4.13 0.94
CA PHE A 238 14.44 4.17 -0.27
C PHE A 238 14.15 5.47 -1.04
N LEU A 239 15.14 6.36 -1.15
CA LEU A 239 15.02 7.66 -1.79
C LEU A 239 15.92 7.79 -3.04
N GLY A 240 16.12 6.68 -3.76
CA GLY A 240 16.89 6.62 -5.01
C GLY A 240 16.10 6.95 -6.26
N GLY A 241 14.76 6.92 -6.21
CA GLY A 241 13.88 7.26 -7.32
C GLY A 241 13.93 8.74 -7.72
N GLY A 242 13.56 9.03 -8.96
CA GLY A 242 13.62 10.38 -9.52
C GLY A 242 12.80 11.41 -8.76
N HIS A 243 11.62 11.03 -8.25
CA HIS A 243 10.72 11.89 -7.46
C HIS A 243 11.30 12.29 -6.10
N ALA A 244 12.16 11.44 -5.51
CA ALA A 244 12.74 11.65 -4.18
C ALA A 244 14.01 12.52 -4.19
N LYS A 245 14.43 13.04 -5.35
CA LYS A 245 15.61 13.92 -5.48
C LYS A 245 15.40 15.31 -4.88
N ALA A 246 14.16 15.77 -4.79
CA ALA A 246 13.82 17.07 -4.24
C ALA A 246 14.12 17.15 -2.74
N GLU A 247 14.78 18.23 -2.29
CA GLU A 247 15.19 18.41 -0.89
C GLU A 247 14.00 18.39 0.06
N TRP A 248 12.92 19.09 -0.28
CA TRP A 248 11.69 19.10 0.52
C TRP A 248 11.10 17.69 0.75
N TYR A 249 11.26 16.77 -0.23
CA TYR A 249 10.80 15.40 -0.10
C TYR A 249 11.63 14.62 0.92
N ARG A 250 12.95 14.79 0.86
CA ARG A 250 13.91 14.17 1.79
C ARG A 250 13.70 14.68 3.22
N GLU A 251 13.48 15.98 3.39
CA GLU A 251 13.16 16.59 4.69
C GLU A 251 11.87 16.03 5.26
N LYS A 252 10.80 15.98 4.44
CA LYS A 252 9.51 15.42 4.83
C LYS A 252 9.64 13.94 5.24
N PHE A 253 10.45 13.17 4.51
CA PHE A 253 10.67 11.76 4.79
C PHE A 253 11.54 11.57 6.04
N GLY A 254 12.56 12.39 6.23
CA GLY A 254 13.46 12.38 7.39
C GLY A 254 12.73 12.59 8.73
N ALA A 255 11.60 13.29 8.72
CA ALA A 255 10.77 13.49 9.92
C ALA A 255 10.20 12.20 10.54
N PHE A 256 10.19 11.09 9.78
CA PHE A 256 9.75 9.79 10.29
C PHE A 256 10.79 9.06 11.16
N GLY A 257 12.06 9.50 11.12
CA GLY A 257 13.15 8.88 11.88
C GLY A 257 13.51 7.45 11.44
N THR A 258 13.08 7.05 10.24
CA THR A 258 13.42 5.74 9.68
C THR A 258 14.81 5.77 9.04
N PRO A 259 15.55 4.65 8.99
CA PRO A 259 16.75 4.53 8.19
C PRO A 259 16.47 4.88 6.71
N LEU A 260 17.40 5.58 6.07
CA LEU A 260 17.27 5.99 4.68
C LEU A 260 18.41 5.40 3.84
N THR A 261 18.06 4.97 2.62
CA THR A 261 19.00 4.49 1.61
C THR A 261 18.71 5.20 0.29
N TYR A 262 19.73 5.40 -0.52
CA TYR A 262 19.65 6.19 -1.77
C TYR A 262 20.12 5.39 -2.99
N THR A 263 20.73 4.24 -2.76
CA THR A 263 21.25 3.37 -3.81
C THR A 263 20.93 1.91 -3.52
N ASP A 264 20.86 1.10 -4.57
CA ASP A 264 20.69 -0.34 -4.51
C ASP A 264 21.75 -1.00 -3.58
N ALA A 265 23.01 -0.55 -3.65
CA ALA A 265 24.09 -1.08 -2.82
C ALA A 265 23.95 -0.74 -1.33
N GLU A 266 23.50 0.48 -0.99
CA GLU A 266 23.20 0.85 0.41
C GLU A 266 22.03 0.02 0.97
N LEU A 267 20.99 -0.18 0.15
CA LEU A 267 19.84 -0.98 0.55
C LEU A 267 20.20 -2.45 0.76
N LEU A 268 20.98 -3.05 -0.15
CA LEU A 268 21.47 -4.42 0.03
C LEU A 268 22.21 -4.56 1.35
N LYS A 269 23.18 -3.69 1.60
CA LYS A 269 23.95 -3.68 2.85
C LYS A 269 23.08 -3.53 4.10
N TYR A 270 21.98 -2.81 4.01
CA TYR A 270 21.03 -2.65 5.13
C TYR A 270 20.26 -3.94 5.40
N LEU A 271 19.87 -4.67 4.33
CA LEU A 271 19.02 -5.87 4.41
C LEU A 271 19.81 -7.17 4.71
N GLU A 272 21.14 -7.19 4.54
CA GLU A 272 22.04 -8.28 4.93
C GLU A 272 22.23 -8.38 6.45
#